data_1c85aca1409312ca68b2b7907dc63f95
#
_entry.id   1c85aca1409312ca68b2b7907dc63f95
#
_cell.length_a   1.000
_cell.length_b   1.000
_cell.length_c   1.000
_cell.angle_alpha   90.00
_cell.angle_beta   90.00
_cell.angle_gamma   90.00
#
_symmetry.space_group_name_H-M   'P 1'
#
loop_
_entity.id
_entity.type
_entity.pdbx_description
1 polymer ?
#
loop_
_entity_poly.entity_id
_entity_poly.type
_entity_poly.pdbx_seq_one_letter_code
_entity_poly.pdbx_strand_id
1 'polypeptide(L)'
;MANLVSNPSEFFGGETQIIRVRSGSEQEIVERRDPIDVSEGNETTQKIPSGTPLTINDLDDWVYIPFNYEYPSRREEFLKKLNKKGIDIYRLENDPNYIFNKGIRSKVKEVYKSISGGINQNSMFLYSGPSSIKDSNRFYWRGRCWHHDPYCWYFDHYVHRCNPHRVACLYTGDGDLNEVKVKAIYSNYWDLIGTIQIPHHGSLSSFDASILDNRQFLCPISVGKNNSYGHPSQEVISEILLNKSCPLLVTEDVDSTFVETIKY
;
A
#
# COMPACT_ATOMS: atom_id res chain seq x y z
N MET A 1 22.62 -2.08 -2.58
CA MET A 1 21.46 -1.47 -3.22
C MET A 1 21.59 -1.35 -4.73
N ALA A 2 22.74 -0.99 -5.31
CA ALA A 2 22.89 -0.99 -6.78
C ALA A 2 22.58 -2.37 -7.36
N ASN A 3 23.11 -3.45 -6.77
CA ASN A 3 22.84 -4.82 -7.20
C ASN A 3 21.38 -5.25 -7.04
N LEU A 4 20.66 -4.67 -6.07
CA LEU A 4 19.22 -4.92 -5.87
C LEU A 4 18.36 -4.52 -7.07
N VAL A 5 18.71 -3.40 -7.72
CA VAL A 5 17.93 -2.86 -8.85
C VAL A 5 18.43 -3.38 -10.19
N SER A 6 19.73 -3.62 -10.32
CA SER A 6 20.35 -4.12 -11.56
C SER A 6 20.34 -5.64 -11.68
N ASN A 7 20.35 -6.36 -10.55
CA ASN A 7 20.33 -7.82 -10.51
C ASN A 7 19.58 -8.32 -9.26
N PRO A 8 18.25 -8.17 -9.22
CA PRO A 8 17.44 -8.51 -8.06
C PRO A 8 17.50 -10.00 -7.69
N SER A 9 17.61 -10.88 -8.68
CA SER A 9 17.70 -12.34 -8.48
C SER A 9 18.96 -12.75 -7.70
N GLU A 10 20.08 -12.08 -7.94
CA GLU A 10 21.33 -12.32 -7.19
C GLU A 10 21.21 -11.89 -5.73
N PHE A 11 20.44 -10.81 -5.49
CA PHE A 11 20.26 -10.27 -4.14
C PHE A 11 19.30 -11.09 -3.28
N PHE A 12 18.16 -11.52 -3.85
CA PHE A 12 17.11 -12.24 -3.12
C PHE A 12 17.20 -13.75 -3.22
N GLY A 13 18.05 -14.29 -4.10
CA GLY A 13 18.19 -15.72 -4.33
C GLY A 13 16.94 -16.31 -4.99
N GLY A 14 16.93 -16.42 -6.29
CA GLY A 14 15.81 -16.93 -7.08
C GLY A 14 15.38 -15.97 -8.18
N GLU A 15 14.30 -16.31 -8.86
CA GLU A 15 13.73 -15.43 -9.89
C GLU A 15 13.00 -14.26 -9.23
N THR A 16 13.56 -13.06 -9.35
CA THR A 16 12.97 -11.84 -8.79
C THR A 16 12.72 -10.84 -9.91
N GLN A 17 11.49 -10.41 -10.05
CA GLN A 17 11.08 -9.40 -11.01
C GLN A 17 10.85 -8.05 -10.33
N ILE A 18 11.29 -6.97 -10.98
CA ILE A 18 11.00 -5.60 -10.55
C ILE A 18 9.89 -5.01 -11.40
N ILE A 19 8.77 -4.68 -10.76
CA ILE A 19 7.65 -4.02 -11.40
C ILE A 19 7.68 -2.53 -11.01
N ARG A 20 7.72 -1.65 -12.01
CA ARG A 20 7.66 -0.20 -11.81
C ARG A 20 6.26 0.31 -12.11
N VAL A 21 5.59 0.81 -11.10
CA VAL A 21 4.25 1.38 -11.23
C VAL A 21 4.38 2.88 -11.56
N ARG A 22 3.82 3.29 -12.70
CA ARG A 22 3.74 4.72 -13.04
C ARG A 22 2.74 5.41 -12.12
N SER A 23 2.94 6.71 -11.89
CA SER A 23 1.95 7.50 -11.16
C SER A 23 0.65 7.64 -11.97
N GLY A 24 -0.48 7.65 -11.26
CA GLY A 24 -1.82 7.86 -11.79
C GLY A 24 -2.54 9.02 -11.10
N SER A 25 -3.49 9.64 -11.78
CA SER A 25 -4.29 10.75 -11.26
C SER A 25 -5.54 10.27 -10.51
N GLU A 26 -6.18 11.15 -9.72
CA GLU A 26 -7.46 10.89 -9.05
C GLU A 26 -8.59 10.47 -10.01
N GLN A 27 -8.51 10.88 -11.26
CA GLN A 27 -9.51 10.57 -12.27
C GLN A 27 -9.36 9.15 -12.83
N GLU A 28 -8.24 8.49 -12.55
CA GLU A 28 -8.02 7.11 -12.94
C GLU A 28 -8.64 6.18 -11.90
N ILE A 29 -9.93 5.92 -12.03
CA ILE A 29 -10.60 4.85 -11.28
C ILE A 29 -9.97 3.54 -11.75
N VAL A 30 -9.65 2.68 -10.79
CA VAL A 30 -9.20 1.32 -11.08
C VAL A 30 -10.32 0.57 -11.79
N GLU A 31 -10.25 0.50 -13.11
CA GLU A 31 -11.16 -0.29 -13.91
C GLU A 31 -10.87 -1.77 -13.73
N ARG A 32 -11.91 -2.59 -13.83
CA ARG A 32 -11.74 -4.04 -13.94
C ARG A 32 -11.16 -4.32 -15.32
N ARG A 33 -9.86 -4.54 -15.38
CA ARG A 33 -9.12 -4.97 -16.58
C ARG A 33 -8.68 -6.41 -16.38
N ASP A 34 -8.39 -7.08 -17.48
CA ASP A 34 -7.75 -8.38 -17.41
C ASP A 34 -6.41 -8.24 -16.68
N PRO A 35 -6.14 -9.09 -15.68
CA PRO A 35 -4.91 -9.02 -14.94
C PRO A 35 -3.70 -9.39 -15.79
N ILE A 36 -2.56 -8.82 -15.48
CA ILE A 36 -1.28 -9.20 -16.06
C ILE A 36 -0.65 -10.24 -15.14
N ASP A 37 -0.39 -11.44 -15.66
CA ASP A 37 0.42 -12.41 -14.94
C ASP A 37 1.87 -11.96 -14.92
N VAL A 38 2.44 -11.87 -13.73
CA VAL A 38 3.82 -11.46 -13.51
C VAL A 38 4.75 -12.62 -13.17
N SER A 39 4.23 -13.85 -13.13
CA SER A 39 5.05 -15.04 -12.83
C SER A 39 5.94 -15.49 -13.99
N GLU A 40 5.55 -15.19 -15.24
CA GLU A 40 6.25 -15.66 -16.45
C GLU A 40 7.16 -14.62 -17.13
N GLY A 41 7.37 -13.46 -16.51
CA GLY A 41 8.15 -12.38 -17.10
C GLY A 41 9.64 -12.66 -17.21
N ASN A 42 10.17 -12.81 -18.42
CA ASN A 42 11.61 -12.87 -18.70
C ASN A 42 12.31 -11.50 -18.60
N GLU A 43 11.57 -10.42 -18.34
CA GLU A 43 12.12 -9.07 -18.23
C GLU A 43 12.40 -8.72 -16.78
N THR A 44 13.64 -8.36 -16.49
CA THR A 44 14.07 -7.95 -15.15
C THR A 44 13.38 -6.68 -14.64
N THR A 45 12.72 -5.92 -15.50
CA THR A 45 11.99 -4.71 -15.11
C THR A 45 10.83 -4.42 -16.05
N GLN A 46 9.60 -4.51 -15.53
CA GLN A 46 8.37 -4.15 -16.26
C GLN A 46 7.83 -2.80 -15.77
N LYS A 47 7.38 -1.94 -16.70
CA LYS A 47 6.71 -0.67 -16.38
C LYS A 47 5.21 -0.79 -16.64
N ILE A 48 4.40 -0.63 -15.61
CA ILE A 48 2.94 -0.71 -15.68
C ILE A 48 2.27 0.61 -15.25
N PRO A 49 1.07 0.93 -15.74
CA PRO A 49 0.24 2.02 -15.21
C PRO A 49 -0.21 1.74 -13.78
N SER A 50 -0.50 2.79 -13.01
CA SER A 50 -1.24 2.67 -11.75
C SER A 50 -2.59 2.02 -11.97
N GLY A 51 -3.05 1.24 -11.00
CA GLY A 51 -4.34 0.58 -11.06
C GLY A 51 -4.38 -0.64 -11.98
N THR A 52 -3.24 -1.11 -12.51
CA THR A 52 -3.18 -2.34 -13.29
C THR A 52 -3.28 -3.56 -12.37
N PRO A 53 -4.29 -4.44 -12.53
CA PRO A 53 -4.35 -5.68 -11.77
C PRO A 53 -3.21 -6.62 -12.17
N LEU A 54 -2.59 -7.23 -11.18
CA LEU A 54 -1.51 -8.22 -11.33
C LEU A 54 -1.94 -9.53 -10.72
N THR A 55 -1.59 -10.64 -11.34
CA THR A 55 -1.71 -12.00 -10.80
C THR A 55 -0.34 -12.65 -10.64
N ILE A 56 -0.28 -13.69 -9.81
CA ILE A 56 0.93 -14.48 -9.57
C ILE A 56 0.55 -15.95 -9.64
N ASN A 57 1.28 -16.74 -10.44
CA ASN A 57 1.12 -18.19 -10.56
C ASN A 57 -0.31 -18.63 -10.91
N ASP A 58 -0.88 -18.11 -11.99
CA ASP A 58 -2.21 -18.48 -12.51
C ASP A 58 -3.36 -18.37 -11.50
N LEU A 59 -3.18 -17.61 -10.41
CA LEU A 59 -4.24 -17.30 -9.44
C LEU A 59 -5.12 -16.17 -9.99
N ASP A 60 -5.84 -16.43 -11.08
CA ASP A 60 -6.69 -15.44 -11.77
C ASP A 60 -7.78 -14.83 -10.89
N ASP A 61 -8.15 -15.52 -9.82
CA ASP A 61 -9.20 -15.10 -8.88
C ASP A 61 -8.69 -14.13 -7.80
N TRP A 62 -7.36 -13.98 -7.65
CA TRP A 62 -6.72 -13.07 -6.70
C TRP A 62 -5.81 -12.08 -7.40
N VAL A 63 -6.02 -10.80 -7.13
CA VAL A 63 -5.28 -9.72 -7.80
C VAL A 63 -4.56 -8.82 -6.80
N TYR A 64 -3.42 -8.30 -7.25
CA TYR A 64 -2.68 -7.24 -6.60
C TYR A 64 -2.78 -5.98 -7.46
N ILE A 65 -3.33 -4.91 -6.92
CA ILE A 65 -3.57 -3.68 -7.69
C ILE A 65 -2.80 -2.53 -7.04
N PRO A 66 -1.58 -2.24 -7.51
CA PRO A 66 -0.81 -1.12 -7.00
C PRO A 66 -1.33 0.20 -7.58
N PHE A 67 -1.37 1.23 -6.74
CA PHE A 67 -1.71 2.59 -7.15
C PHE A 67 -0.70 3.58 -6.56
N ASN A 68 0.03 4.25 -7.44
CA ASN A 68 0.97 5.30 -7.09
C ASN A 68 0.34 6.65 -7.46
N TYR A 69 -0.11 7.40 -6.44
CA TYR A 69 -0.82 8.65 -6.65
C TYR A 69 0.12 9.74 -7.17
N GLU A 70 -0.30 10.45 -8.22
CA GLU A 70 0.46 11.57 -8.78
C GLU A 70 0.07 12.88 -8.10
N TYR A 71 1.08 13.60 -7.63
CA TYR A 71 0.98 14.99 -7.17
C TYR A 71 1.59 15.92 -8.24
N PRO A 72 0.80 16.43 -9.22
CA PRO A 72 1.33 17.13 -10.38
C PRO A 72 2.20 18.34 -10.02
N SER A 73 1.71 19.20 -9.11
CA SER A 73 2.46 20.38 -8.66
C SER A 73 3.78 20.03 -7.99
N ARG A 74 3.79 18.97 -7.19
CA ARG A 74 4.98 18.46 -6.50
C ARG A 74 5.97 17.86 -7.49
N ARG A 75 5.48 17.13 -8.50
CA ARG A 75 6.31 16.59 -9.57
C ARG A 75 6.96 17.69 -10.37
N GLU A 76 6.21 18.70 -10.78
CA GLU A 76 6.74 19.86 -11.50
C GLU A 76 7.82 20.60 -10.69
N GLU A 77 7.56 20.87 -9.42
CA GLU A 77 8.53 21.49 -8.52
C GLU A 77 9.81 20.67 -8.41
N PHE A 78 9.67 19.33 -8.27
CA PHE A 78 10.79 18.40 -8.19
C PHE A 78 11.65 18.44 -9.46
N LEU A 79 11.04 18.30 -10.63
CA LEU A 79 11.74 18.32 -11.92
C LEU A 79 12.45 19.67 -12.15
N LYS A 80 11.79 20.78 -11.84
CA LYS A 80 12.38 22.12 -11.93
C LYS A 80 13.62 22.28 -11.04
N LYS A 81 13.55 21.78 -9.81
CA LYS A 81 14.68 21.83 -8.86
C LYS A 81 15.81 20.89 -9.25
N LEU A 82 15.51 19.69 -9.80
CA LEU A 82 16.53 18.79 -10.36
C LEU A 82 17.31 19.44 -11.49
N ASN A 83 16.60 20.03 -12.45
CA ASN A 83 17.21 20.78 -13.55
C ASN A 83 18.12 21.89 -13.04
N LYS A 84 17.66 22.68 -12.06
CA LYS A 84 18.49 23.76 -11.45
C LYS A 84 19.75 23.24 -10.77
N LYS A 85 19.74 21.99 -10.26
CA LYS A 85 20.91 21.33 -9.65
C LYS A 85 21.79 20.61 -10.68
N GLY A 86 21.47 20.70 -11.98
CA GLY A 86 22.20 20.06 -13.07
C GLY A 86 22.12 18.53 -13.04
N ILE A 87 21.02 17.99 -12.62
CA ILE A 87 20.75 16.54 -12.62
C ILE A 87 20.08 16.18 -13.93
N ASP A 88 20.65 15.19 -14.64
CA ASP A 88 20.09 14.66 -15.87
C ASP A 88 18.87 13.79 -15.54
N ILE A 89 17.66 14.32 -15.84
CA ILE A 89 16.39 13.68 -15.55
C ILE A 89 16.22 12.40 -16.38
N TYR A 90 16.62 12.45 -17.65
CA TYR A 90 16.52 11.28 -18.52
C TYR A 90 17.35 10.10 -17.99
N ARG A 91 18.59 10.38 -17.56
CA ARG A 91 19.41 9.36 -16.90
C ARG A 91 18.84 8.91 -15.58
N LEU A 92 18.26 9.82 -14.79
CA LEU A 92 17.65 9.45 -13.52
C LEU A 92 16.47 8.48 -13.70
N GLU A 93 15.70 8.62 -14.78
CA GLU A 93 14.56 7.75 -15.11
C GLU A 93 14.95 6.43 -15.75
N ASN A 94 16.06 6.40 -16.53
CA ASN A 94 16.38 5.24 -17.38
C ASN A 94 17.66 4.51 -17.00
N ASP A 95 18.52 5.09 -16.16
CA ASP A 95 19.77 4.47 -15.69
C ASP A 95 19.69 4.25 -14.17
N PRO A 96 19.37 3.01 -13.70
CA PRO A 96 19.29 2.72 -12.27
C PRO A 96 20.58 3.00 -11.50
N ASN A 97 21.73 2.95 -12.18
CA ASN A 97 23.02 3.19 -11.56
C ASN A 97 23.32 4.67 -11.32
N TYR A 98 22.64 5.57 -12.06
CA TYR A 98 22.89 7.01 -11.95
C TYR A 98 22.60 7.55 -10.54
N ILE A 99 21.52 7.11 -9.88
CA ILE A 99 21.17 7.51 -8.52
C ILE A 99 22.13 6.98 -7.45
N PHE A 100 22.91 5.93 -7.76
CA PHE A 100 23.87 5.37 -6.82
C PHE A 100 25.18 6.15 -6.75
N ASN A 101 25.44 7.04 -7.70
CA ASN A 101 26.51 8.02 -7.56
C ASN A 101 26.25 8.88 -6.32
N LYS A 102 27.20 8.87 -5.36
CA LYS A 102 27.04 9.55 -4.07
C LYS A 102 26.71 11.03 -4.21
N GLY A 103 27.33 11.73 -5.20
CA GLY A 103 27.08 13.14 -5.48
C GLY A 103 25.67 13.40 -6.03
N ILE A 104 25.21 12.57 -6.95
CA ILE A 104 23.85 12.65 -7.52
C ILE A 104 22.81 12.34 -6.44
N ARG A 105 23.00 11.24 -5.71
CA ARG A 105 22.10 10.83 -4.63
C ARG A 105 21.92 11.90 -3.56
N SER A 106 23.02 12.56 -3.16
CA SER A 106 22.97 13.64 -2.17
C SER A 106 22.16 14.82 -2.70
N LYS A 107 22.40 15.25 -3.95
CA LYS A 107 21.64 16.34 -4.58
C LYS A 107 20.16 16.00 -4.74
N VAL A 108 19.82 14.80 -5.19
CA VAL A 108 18.43 14.34 -5.32
C VAL A 108 17.73 14.34 -3.96
N LYS A 109 18.38 13.82 -2.92
CA LYS A 109 17.84 13.81 -1.55
C LYS A 109 17.60 15.23 -1.02
N GLU A 110 18.53 16.16 -1.31
CA GLU A 110 18.39 17.57 -0.92
C GLU A 110 17.19 18.22 -1.63
N VAL A 111 17.07 18.00 -2.95
CA VAL A 111 15.92 18.47 -3.73
C VAL A 111 14.63 17.91 -3.18
N TYR A 112 14.55 16.59 -2.95
CA TYR A 112 13.35 15.92 -2.45
C TYR A 112 12.91 16.46 -1.08
N LYS A 113 13.85 16.77 -0.20
CA LYS A 113 13.56 17.40 1.10
C LYS A 113 13.11 18.85 1.01
N SER A 114 13.42 19.52 -0.09
CA SER A 114 13.11 20.94 -0.29
C SER A 114 11.80 21.22 -1.02
N ILE A 115 11.16 20.19 -1.58
CA ILE A 115 9.86 20.35 -2.24
C ILE A 115 8.74 20.43 -1.20
N SER A 116 7.64 21.08 -1.58
CA SER A 116 6.45 21.21 -0.76
C SER A 116 5.84 19.85 -0.39
N GLY A 117 5.24 19.74 0.78
CA GLY A 117 4.59 18.53 1.28
C GLY A 117 5.52 17.57 2.04
N GLY A 118 4.95 16.53 2.62
CA GLY A 118 5.66 15.53 3.41
C GLY A 118 6.48 14.56 2.56
N ILE A 119 7.52 13.97 3.15
CA ILE A 119 8.36 12.95 2.48
C ILE A 119 7.51 11.72 2.12
N ASN A 120 6.50 11.41 2.92
CA ASN A 120 5.70 10.20 2.86
C ASN A 120 4.50 10.30 1.89
N GLN A 121 4.21 11.48 1.34
CA GLN A 121 3.09 11.66 0.40
C GLN A 121 3.15 10.77 -0.84
N ASN A 122 4.33 10.32 -1.25
CA ASN A 122 4.49 9.46 -2.43
C ASN A 122 4.43 7.96 -2.09
N SER A 123 3.73 7.58 -1.02
CA SER A 123 3.51 6.16 -0.72
C SER A 123 2.55 5.53 -1.72
N MET A 124 2.85 4.28 -2.07
CA MET A 124 2.01 3.48 -2.96
C MET A 124 0.92 2.79 -2.15
N PHE A 125 -0.29 2.84 -2.67
CA PHE A 125 -1.42 2.05 -2.19
C PHE A 125 -1.44 0.71 -2.90
N LEU A 126 -1.90 -0.34 -2.21
CA LEU A 126 -1.99 -1.67 -2.79
C LEU A 126 -3.27 -2.37 -2.32
N TYR A 127 -4.14 -2.71 -3.26
CA TYR A 127 -5.21 -3.67 -3.02
C TYR A 127 -4.67 -5.08 -3.21
N SER A 128 -4.98 -5.98 -2.29
CA SER A 128 -4.71 -7.41 -2.41
C SER A 128 -5.99 -8.17 -2.05
N GLY A 129 -6.56 -8.87 -3.01
CA GLY A 129 -7.84 -9.52 -2.81
C GLY A 129 -8.44 -10.15 -4.05
N PRO A 130 -9.67 -10.71 -3.93
CA PRO A 130 -10.39 -11.31 -5.04
C PRO A 130 -10.61 -10.33 -6.21
N SER A 131 -10.59 -10.85 -7.43
CA SER A 131 -10.83 -10.04 -8.63
C SER A 131 -12.29 -9.59 -8.76
N SER A 132 -13.23 -10.33 -8.14
CA SER A 132 -14.66 -10.01 -8.14
C SER A 132 -15.39 -10.57 -6.92
N ILE A 133 -16.64 -10.13 -6.68
CA ILE A 133 -17.52 -10.72 -5.64
C ILE A 133 -17.78 -12.21 -5.91
N LYS A 134 -17.89 -12.61 -7.18
CA LYS A 134 -18.09 -14.02 -7.55
C LYS A 134 -16.88 -14.85 -7.12
N ASP A 135 -15.69 -14.34 -7.36
CA ASP A 135 -14.45 -15.03 -7.01
C ASP A 135 -14.21 -15.02 -5.51
N SER A 136 -14.68 -13.98 -4.78
CA SER A 136 -14.59 -13.94 -3.33
C SER A 136 -15.27 -15.11 -2.63
N ASN A 137 -16.30 -15.72 -3.24
CA ASN A 137 -16.96 -16.89 -2.70
C ASN A 137 -16.10 -18.16 -2.67
N ARG A 138 -14.98 -18.16 -3.39
CA ARG A 138 -13.99 -19.25 -3.38
C ARG A 138 -13.01 -19.11 -2.22
N PHE A 139 -12.90 -17.92 -1.66
CA PHE A 139 -11.99 -17.60 -0.59
C PHE A 139 -12.77 -17.54 0.71
N TYR A 140 -12.28 -18.20 1.72
CA TYR A 140 -12.82 -18.06 3.07
C TYR A 140 -11.70 -17.78 4.05
N TRP A 141 -12.01 -16.86 4.92
CA TRP A 141 -11.11 -16.50 5.99
C TRP A 141 -11.03 -17.62 7.04
N ARG A 142 -9.83 -18.02 7.38
CA ARG A 142 -9.57 -18.96 8.46
C ARG A 142 -8.67 -18.26 9.47
N GLY A 143 -9.26 -17.33 10.25
CA GLY A 143 -8.51 -16.55 11.17
C GLY A 143 -8.05 -17.31 12.39
N ARG A 144 -6.82 -17.08 12.73
CA ARG A 144 -6.36 -16.96 14.08
C ARG A 144 -5.74 -15.59 14.18
N CYS A 145 -6.48 -14.65 14.74
CA CYS A 145 -5.85 -13.52 15.36
C CYS A 145 -5.01 -14.08 16.51
N TRP A 146 -3.70 -14.03 16.43
CA TRP A 146 -2.80 -14.49 17.49
C TRP A 146 -2.83 -13.52 18.70
N HIS A 147 -3.57 -12.44 18.61
CA HIS A 147 -3.85 -11.59 19.74
C HIS A 147 -4.71 -12.39 20.75
N HIS A 148 -4.18 -12.62 21.93
CA HIS A 148 -4.91 -13.15 23.08
C HIS A 148 -6.01 -12.20 23.59
N ASP A 149 -6.33 -11.15 22.85
CA ASP A 149 -7.36 -10.20 23.21
C ASP A 149 -8.74 -10.74 22.81
N PRO A 150 -9.65 -10.99 23.78
CA PRO A 150 -11.00 -11.45 23.51
C PRO A 150 -11.81 -10.47 22.64
N TYR A 151 -11.47 -9.19 22.60
CA TYR A 151 -12.08 -8.21 21.71
C TYR A 151 -11.75 -8.46 20.25
N CYS A 152 -10.53 -8.92 19.94
CA CYS A 152 -10.14 -9.27 18.59
C CYS A 152 -11.00 -10.42 18.04
N TRP A 153 -11.32 -11.42 18.87
CA TRP A 153 -12.20 -12.54 18.48
C TRP A 153 -13.63 -12.09 18.13
N TYR A 154 -14.17 -11.10 18.85
CA TYR A 154 -15.50 -10.56 18.59
C TYR A 154 -15.56 -9.83 17.24
N PHE A 155 -14.60 -8.96 16.97
CA PHE A 155 -14.51 -8.21 15.71
C PHE A 155 -14.23 -9.10 14.52
N ASP A 156 -13.34 -10.07 14.68
CA ASP A 156 -13.04 -11.11 13.75
C ASP A 156 -14.29 -11.87 13.29
N HIS A 157 -15.10 -12.28 14.25
CA HIS A 157 -16.38 -12.91 13.99
C HIS A 157 -17.33 -12.01 13.21
N TYR A 158 -17.41 -10.73 13.55
CA TYR A 158 -18.31 -9.78 12.89
C TYR A 158 -17.84 -9.39 11.49
N VAL A 159 -16.57 -9.10 11.29
CA VAL A 159 -16.06 -8.67 9.99
C VAL A 159 -16.15 -9.81 8.97
N HIS A 160 -15.69 -11.00 9.32
CA HIS A 160 -15.56 -12.08 8.34
C HIS A 160 -16.75 -13.05 8.31
N ARG A 161 -17.43 -13.33 9.42
CA ARG A 161 -18.61 -14.22 9.40
C ARG A 161 -19.87 -13.54 8.87
N CYS A 162 -20.07 -12.26 9.19
CA CYS A 162 -21.23 -11.53 8.67
C CYS A 162 -21.02 -11.02 7.24
N ASN A 163 -19.75 -10.93 6.79
CA ASN A 163 -19.40 -10.48 5.45
C ASN A 163 -18.28 -11.36 4.86
N PRO A 164 -18.57 -12.63 4.57
CA PRO A 164 -17.54 -13.61 4.18
C PRO A 164 -16.80 -13.26 2.87
N HIS A 165 -17.37 -12.39 2.04
CA HIS A 165 -16.76 -11.92 0.81
C HIS A 165 -15.72 -10.81 1.01
N ARG A 166 -15.63 -10.24 2.24
CA ARG A 166 -14.72 -9.14 2.54
C ARG A 166 -13.37 -9.67 3.03
N VAL A 167 -12.66 -10.33 2.15
CA VAL A 167 -11.36 -10.97 2.45
C VAL A 167 -10.16 -10.19 1.91
N ALA A 168 -10.40 -9.08 1.21
CA ALA A 168 -9.33 -8.25 0.67
C ALA A 168 -8.71 -7.32 1.71
N CYS A 169 -7.43 -7.01 1.51
CA CYS A 169 -6.67 -6.04 2.28
C CYS A 169 -6.29 -4.84 1.42
N LEU A 170 -6.45 -3.64 1.97
CA LEU A 170 -5.93 -2.39 1.42
C LEU A 170 -4.70 -1.95 2.24
N TYR A 171 -3.54 -1.96 1.61
CA TYR A 171 -2.30 -1.42 2.17
C TYR A 171 -2.16 0.04 1.78
N THR A 172 -1.89 0.90 2.74
CA THR A 172 -1.83 2.36 2.56
C THR A 172 -0.41 2.92 2.72
N GLY A 173 0.50 2.14 3.32
CA GLY A 173 1.85 2.62 3.64
C GLY A 173 1.81 3.88 4.50
N ASP A 174 2.57 4.88 4.12
CA ASP A 174 2.57 6.21 4.76
C ASP A 174 1.73 7.24 3.97
N GLY A 175 0.81 6.78 3.11
CA GLY A 175 -0.01 7.63 2.25
C GLY A 175 -0.92 8.58 3.02
N ASP A 176 -1.29 9.68 2.39
CA ASP A 176 -2.19 10.68 2.98
C ASP A 176 -3.63 10.47 2.48
N LEU A 177 -4.49 9.95 3.36
CA LEU A 177 -5.91 9.70 3.06
C LEU A 177 -6.75 10.99 3.00
N ASN A 178 -6.26 12.10 3.54
CA ASN A 178 -6.96 13.38 3.39
C ASN A 178 -6.88 13.89 1.95
N GLU A 179 -5.75 13.64 1.28
CA GLU A 179 -5.52 14.05 -0.10
C GLU A 179 -5.95 12.96 -1.10
N VAL A 180 -5.65 11.68 -0.81
CA VAL A 180 -5.90 10.57 -1.75
C VAL A 180 -7.22 9.88 -1.44
N LYS A 181 -8.19 9.99 -2.33
CA LYS A 181 -9.52 9.40 -2.17
C LYS A 181 -9.53 7.92 -2.58
N VAL A 182 -8.85 7.08 -1.77
CA VAL A 182 -8.66 5.64 -2.06
C VAL A 182 -9.97 4.89 -2.27
N LYS A 183 -11.06 5.28 -1.61
CA LYS A 183 -12.39 4.70 -1.81
C LYS A 183 -12.91 4.92 -3.24
N ALA A 184 -12.66 6.09 -3.81
CA ALA A 184 -13.03 6.38 -5.20
C ALA A 184 -12.13 5.60 -6.17
N ILE A 185 -10.82 5.58 -5.92
CA ILE A 185 -9.84 4.85 -6.72
C ILE A 185 -10.19 3.37 -6.80
N TYR A 186 -10.44 2.72 -5.68
CA TYR A 186 -10.76 1.29 -5.61
C TYR A 186 -12.27 1.00 -5.55
N SER A 187 -13.13 1.89 -6.06
CA SER A 187 -14.60 1.77 -5.94
C SER A 187 -15.14 0.42 -6.42
N ASN A 188 -14.58 -0.15 -7.48
CA ASN A 188 -14.97 -1.46 -8.02
C ASN A 188 -14.60 -2.66 -7.11
N TYR A 189 -13.72 -2.45 -6.15
CA TYR A 189 -13.19 -3.47 -5.24
C TYR A 189 -13.54 -3.17 -3.78
N TRP A 190 -14.16 -2.00 -3.51
CA TRP A 190 -14.37 -1.51 -2.15
C TRP A 190 -15.19 -2.46 -1.28
N ASP A 191 -16.18 -3.12 -1.88
CA ASP A 191 -17.04 -4.06 -1.18
C ASP A 191 -16.34 -5.37 -0.77
N LEU A 192 -15.17 -5.65 -1.32
CA LEU A 192 -14.37 -6.83 -1.01
C LEU A 192 -13.38 -6.60 0.14
N ILE A 193 -13.12 -5.32 0.51
CA ILE A 193 -12.14 -4.97 1.52
C ILE A 193 -12.70 -5.22 2.93
N GLY A 194 -12.01 -6.06 3.69
CA GLY A 194 -12.26 -6.33 5.11
C GLY A 194 -11.20 -5.73 6.03
N THR A 195 -9.99 -5.57 5.51
CA THR A 195 -8.83 -5.07 6.26
C THR A 195 -8.26 -3.82 5.59
N ILE A 196 -8.04 -2.78 6.38
CA ILE A 196 -7.38 -1.54 5.93
C ILE A 196 -6.20 -1.26 6.85
N GLN A 197 -4.99 -1.34 6.32
CA GLN A 197 -3.82 -0.85 7.05
C GLN A 197 -3.96 0.65 7.28
N ILE A 198 -3.87 1.08 8.53
CA ILE A 198 -3.93 2.51 8.87
C ILE A 198 -2.61 3.17 8.51
N PRO A 199 -2.63 4.29 7.75
CA PRO A 199 -1.42 4.88 7.22
C PRO A 199 -0.56 5.54 8.29
N HIS A 200 0.72 5.67 7.98
CA HIS A 200 1.69 6.49 8.70
C HIS A 200 1.64 6.27 10.23
N HIS A 201 1.65 5.00 10.65
CA HIS A 201 1.64 4.59 12.06
C HIS A 201 0.44 5.11 12.88
N GLY A 202 -0.68 5.43 12.22
CA GLY A 202 -1.84 6.05 12.86
C GLY A 202 -1.68 7.55 13.16
N SER A 203 -0.94 8.27 12.31
CA SER A 203 -0.84 9.72 12.37
C SER A 203 -2.16 10.39 11.99
N LEU A 204 -2.64 11.29 12.83
CA LEU A 204 -3.86 12.07 12.56
C LEU A 204 -3.76 12.89 11.26
N SER A 205 -2.57 13.39 10.94
CA SER A 205 -2.35 14.20 9.73
C SER A 205 -2.51 13.44 8.41
N SER A 206 -2.49 12.10 8.45
CA SER A 206 -2.60 11.25 7.25
C SER A 206 -3.87 10.40 7.24
N PHE A 207 -4.72 10.51 8.25
CA PHE A 207 -5.90 9.69 8.42
C PHE A 207 -7.18 10.48 8.12
N ASP A 208 -8.05 9.93 7.27
CA ASP A 208 -9.39 10.40 7.00
C ASP A 208 -10.41 9.34 7.44
N ALA A 209 -11.17 9.62 8.52
CA ALA A 209 -12.14 8.68 9.08
C ALA A 209 -13.27 8.32 8.11
N SER A 210 -13.52 9.14 7.09
CA SER A 210 -14.54 8.87 6.06
C SER A 210 -14.28 7.58 5.28
N ILE A 211 -13.04 7.09 5.27
CA ILE A 211 -12.68 5.79 4.66
C ILE A 211 -13.41 4.63 5.33
N LEU A 212 -13.73 4.74 6.61
CA LEU A 212 -14.36 3.65 7.37
C LEU A 212 -15.88 3.53 7.08
N ASP A 213 -16.54 4.64 6.71
CA ASP A 213 -17.92 4.68 6.19
C ASP A 213 -18.95 3.86 7.00
N ASN A 214 -18.82 3.86 8.34
CA ASN A 214 -19.60 3.03 9.27
C ASN A 214 -19.60 1.51 8.94
N ARG A 215 -18.63 1.06 8.17
CA ARG A 215 -18.39 -0.35 7.88
C ARG A 215 -17.39 -0.90 8.89
N GLN A 216 -17.52 -2.16 9.22
CA GLN A 216 -16.58 -2.83 10.10
C GLN A 216 -15.34 -3.25 9.32
N PHE A 217 -14.17 -2.75 9.72
CA PHE A 217 -12.88 -3.14 9.16
C PHE A 217 -11.96 -3.64 10.27
N LEU A 218 -11.04 -4.52 9.92
CA LEU A 218 -9.82 -4.72 10.69
C LEU A 218 -8.84 -3.62 10.29
N CYS A 219 -8.27 -2.95 11.29
CA CYS A 219 -7.43 -1.77 11.08
C CYS A 219 -6.05 -2.00 11.71
N PRO A 220 -5.15 -2.80 11.10
CA PRO A 220 -3.79 -2.95 11.61
C PRO A 220 -3.02 -1.64 11.52
N ILE A 221 -2.34 -1.31 12.63
CA ILE A 221 -1.53 -0.10 12.79
C ILE A 221 -0.12 -0.53 13.18
N SER A 222 0.85 -0.35 12.32
CA SER A 222 2.25 -0.62 12.63
C SER A 222 2.82 0.48 13.50
N VAL A 223 3.24 0.16 14.71
CA VAL A 223 3.78 1.15 15.68
C VAL A 223 5.05 0.61 16.33
N GLY A 224 6.06 1.47 16.46
CA GLY A 224 7.27 1.11 17.20
C GLY A 224 7.05 1.21 18.71
N LYS A 225 7.56 0.27 19.51
CA LYS A 225 7.49 0.29 20.97
C LYS A 225 8.07 1.57 21.61
N ASN A 226 9.15 2.07 21.01
CA ASN A 226 9.85 3.28 21.47
C ASN A 226 9.47 4.51 20.65
N ASN A 227 8.23 4.57 20.21
CA ASN A 227 7.73 5.65 19.36
C ASN A 227 7.66 6.97 20.14
N SER A 228 8.54 7.90 19.79
CA SER A 228 8.59 9.26 20.39
C SER A 228 7.65 10.26 19.69
N TYR A 229 6.98 9.86 18.59
CA TYR A 229 6.11 10.75 17.81
C TYR A 229 4.66 10.79 18.30
N GLY A 230 4.31 9.98 19.32
CA GLY A 230 2.95 9.92 19.87
C GLY A 230 1.95 9.21 18.96
N HIS A 231 2.41 8.31 18.08
CA HIS A 231 1.54 7.49 17.25
C HIS A 231 1.26 6.12 17.89
N PRO A 232 0.07 5.54 17.65
CA PRO A 232 -1.06 6.15 16.98
C PRO A 232 -1.69 7.26 17.80
N SER A 233 -2.27 8.28 17.14
CA SER A 233 -3.01 9.32 17.83
C SER A 233 -4.27 8.74 18.47
N GLN A 234 -4.65 9.27 19.64
CA GLN A 234 -5.86 8.84 20.33
C GLN A 234 -7.12 9.12 19.51
N GLU A 235 -7.11 10.21 18.74
CA GLU A 235 -8.19 10.58 17.82
C GLU A 235 -8.38 9.52 16.76
N VAL A 236 -7.30 9.02 16.13
CA VAL A 236 -7.36 7.96 15.12
C VAL A 236 -7.97 6.67 15.72
N ILE A 237 -7.51 6.26 16.90
CA ILE A 237 -8.08 5.10 17.61
C ILE A 237 -9.57 5.29 17.90
N SER A 238 -9.94 6.49 18.39
CA SER A 238 -11.33 6.81 18.72
C SER A 238 -12.23 6.78 17.48
N GLU A 239 -11.79 7.36 16.37
CA GLU A 239 -12.51 7.35 15.10
C GLU A 239 -12.71 5.92 14.57
N ILE A 240 -11.69 5.07 14.64
CA ILE A 240 -11.80 3.66 14.24
C ILE A 240 -12.88 2.95 15.08
N LEU A 241 -12.88 3.12 16.40
CA LEU A 241 -13.84 2.49 17.30
C LEU A 241 -15.26 3.06 17.12
N LEU A 242 -15.41 4.37 16.95
CA LEU A 242 -16.71 5.02 16.68
C LEU A 242 -17.35 4.52 15.38
N ASN A 243 -16.55 4.21 14.37
CA ASN A 243 -16.98 3.60 13.12
C ASN A 243 -17.13 2.08 13.21
N LYS A 244 -17.16 1.50 14.42
CA LYS A 244 -17.34 0.05 14.68
C LYS A 244 -16.26 -0.82 14.02
N SER A 245 -15.10 -0.25 13.74
CA SER A 245 -13.92 -0.94 13.22
C SER A 245 -12.97 -1.33 14.36
N CYS A 246 -12.06 -2.27 14.11
CA CYS A 246 -11.15 -2.82 15.10
C CYS A 246 -9.72 -2.30 14.90
N PRO A 247 -9.19 -1.42 15.76
CA PRO A 247 -7.78 -1.07 15.72
C PRO A 247 -6.93 -2.23 16.25
N LEU A 248 -5.90 -2.62 15.49
CA LEU A 248 -4.97 -3.70 15.82
C LEU A 248 -3.55 -3.15 15.87
N LEU A 249 -2.97 -3.02 17.04
CA LEU A 249 -1.61 -2.51 17.19
C LEU A 249 -0.60 -3.61 16.90
N VAL A 250 0.24 -3.39 15.90
CA VAL A 250 1.31 -4.30 15.48
C VAL A 250 2.66 -3.66 15.81
N THR A 251 3.42 -4.30 16.67
CA THR A 251 4.74 -3.83 17.15
C THR A 251 5.84 -4.81 16.77
N GLU A 252 7.06 -4.57 17.26
CA GLU A 252 8.18 -5.52 17.15
C GLU A 252 8.00 -6.78 18.02
N ASP A 253 6.96 -6.84 18.86
CA ASP A 253 6.65 -8.04 19.64
C ASP A 253 6.00 -9.11 18.78
N VAL A 254 6.50 -10.33 18.90
CA VAL A 254 5.92 -11.49 18.22
C VAL A 254 4.45 -11.68 18.60
N ASP A 255 4.09 -11.42 19.85
CA ASP A 255 2.71 -11.54 20.36
C ASP A 255 1.74 -10.51 19.76
N SER A 256 2.25 -9.42 19.15
CA SER A 256 1.46 -8.42 18.45
C SER A 256 1.31 -8.70 16.96
N THR A 257 1.81 -9.82 16.47
CA THR A 257 1.76 -10.18 15.05
C THR A 257 0.31 -10.35 14.60
N PHE A 258 -0.08 -9.64 13.55
CA PHE A 258 -1.36 -9.81 12.88
C PHE A 258 -1.18 -10.65 11.61
N VAL A 259 -1.92 -11.75 11.51
CA VAL A 259 -1.89 -12.67 10.36
C VAL A 259 -3.29 -13.00 9.92
N GLU A 260 -3.59 -12.73 8.67
CA GLU A 260 -4.80 -13.22 8.01
C GLU A 260 -4.45 -14.42 7.14
N THR A 261 -5.16 -15.52 7.34
CA THR A 261 -5.03 -16.70 6.50
C THR A 261 -6.30 -16.86 5.69
N ILE A 262 -6.16 -16.81 4.38
CA ILE A 262 -7.24 -17.01 3.43
C ILE A 262 -7.03 -18.37 2.78
N LYS A 263 -8.07 -19.18 2.74
CA LYS A 263 -8.08 -20.46 2.04
C LYS A 263 -8.86 -20.35 0.76
N TYR A 264 -8.34 -21.00 -0.26
CA TYR A 264 -8.92 -21.22 -1.57
C TYR A 264 -9.66 -22.54 -1.59
#